data_1f2b21c03c7f17dc44dcb7c7a30317c5
#
_entry.id   1f2b21c03c7f17dc44dcb7c7a30317c5
#
_cell.length_a   1.000
_cell.length_b   1.000
_cell.length_c   1.000
_cell.angle_alpha   90.00
_cell.angle_beta   90.00
_cell.angle_gamma   90.00
#
_symmetry.space_group_name_H-M   'P 1'
#
loop_
_entity.id
_entity.type
_entity.pdbx_description
1 polymer ?
#
loop_
_entity_poly.entity_id
_entity_poly.type
_entity_poly.pdbx_seq_one_letter_code
_entity_poly.pdbx_strand_id
1 'polypeptide(L)'
;DYTQGDHSIENIIYNDLSLEKCYSFEPVPENTDPKYILGGQGNVWTEKIPTMPFAFYMTYPRAFALSETLWSPKELKNWNDFISRVENHFIRFDNAHFNISKAVLDPIINVYIKDDQLMCELKNSIPDTEIFYTINNTYPVNFGLKYNEPFVIPDGNLSLRTQTFRHGIPIGRALKIQRSELEKRAGK
;
A
#
# COMPACT_ATOMS: atom_id res chain seq x y z
N ASP A 1 1.00 -13.95 4.57
CA ASP A 1 -0.46 -13.82 4.34
C ASP A 1 -1.03 -12.52 4.91
N TYR A 2 -0.22 -11.51 5.09
CA TYR A 2 -0.67 -10.22 5.56
C TYR A 2 -1.29 -9.41 4.42
N THR A 3 -2.30 -8.60 4.73
CA THR A 3 -2.96 -7.68 3.80
C THR A 3 -1.94 -6.69 3.22
N GLN A 4 -2.06 -6.37 1.93
CA GLN A 4 -1.12 -5.49 1.24
C GLN A 4 -1.63 -4.07 1.07
N GLY A 5 -2.94 -3.92 0.94
CA GLY A 5 -3.61 -2.66 0.67
C GLY A 5 -4.57 -2.23 1.77
N ASP A 6 -5.39 -1.24 1.47
CA ASP A 6 -6.37 -0.72 2.43
C ASP A 6 -7.51 -1.70 2.70
N HIS A 7 -7.92 -1.80 3.96
CA HIS A 7 -8.99 -2.71 4.42
C HIS A 7 -10.37 -2.38 3.86
N SER A 8 -10.56 -1.21 3.25
CA SER A 8 -11.82 -0.90 2.54
C SER A 8 -12.02 -1.70 1.26
N ILE A 9 -10.94 -2.30 0.73
CA ILE A 9 -10.94 -3.08 -0.51
C ILE A 9 -10.27 -4.45 -0.38
N GLU A 10 -9.55 -4.69 0.70
CA GLU A 10 -8.92 -5.99 0.99
C GLU A 10 -9.39 -6.50 2.36
N ASN A 11 -9.77 -7.78 2.41
CA ASN A 11 -10.09 -8.40 3.69
C ASN A 11 -8.84 -8.51 4.56
N ILE A 12 -8.98 -8.18 5.83
CA ILE A 12 -7.92 -8.40 6.83
C ILE A 12 -7.72 -9.91 6.97
N ILE A 13 -6.48 -10.37 6.74
CA ILE A 13 -6.14 -11.78 6.96
C ILE A 13 -5.51 -11.94 8.35
N TYR A 14 -4.40 -11.32 8.63
CA TYR A 14 -3.77 -11.32 9.96
C TYR A 14 -3.38 -9.92 10.39
N ASN A 15 -2.57 -9.25 9.58
CA ASN A 15 -2.07 -7.90 9.81
C ASN A 15 -1.66 -7.30 8.47
N ASP A 16 -1.14 -6.09 8.48
CA ASP A 16 -0.71 -5.38 7.29
C ASP A 16 0.79 -5.55 7.05
N LEU A 17 1.14 -5.79 5.80
CA LEU A 17 2.51 -5.83 5.36
C LEU A 17 2.64 -5.23 3.96
N SER A 18 2.92 -3.94 3.92
CA SER A 18 3.11 -3.21 2.66
C SER A 18 4.37 -3.67 1.92
N LEU A 19 4.43 -3.37 0.61
CA LEU A 19 5.61 -3.62 -0.20
C LEU A 19 6.84 -2.88 0.34
N GLU A 20 6.67 -1.62 0.74
CA GLU A 20 7.74 -0.80 1.31
C GLU A 20 8.30 -1.40 2.60
N LYS A 21 7.41 -1.93 3.46
CA LYS A 21 7.82 -2.63 4.68
C LYS A 21 8.59 -3.91 4.38
N CYS A 22 8.21 -4.67 3.36
CA CYS A 22 8.98 -5.84 2.90
C CYS A 22 10.35 -5.43 2.38
N TYR A 23 10.44 -4.35 1.60
CA TYR A 23 11.69 -3.84 1.04
C TYR A 23 12.64 -3.31 2.12
N SER A 24 12.10 -2.75 3.21
CA SER A 24 12.90 -2.25 4.34
C SER A 24 13.41 -3.36 5.27
N PHE A 25 13.02 -4.61 5.03
CA PHE A 25 13.48 -5.74 5.83
C PHE A 25 15.00 -5.84 5.81
N GLU A 26 15.60 -6.07 6.98
CA GLU A 26 17.03 -6.33 7.15
C GLU A 26 17.21 -7.79 7.61
N PRO A 27 17.82 -8.65 6.76
CA PRO A 27 17.96 -10.07 7.08
C PRO A 27 18.95 -10.34 8.21
N VAL A 28 19.89 -9.42 8.46
CA VAL A 28 20.85 -9.55 9.54
C VAL A 28 20.42 -8.68 10.72
N PRO A 29 19.93 -9.26 11.83
CA PRO A 29 19.56 -8.50 13.00
C PRO A 29 20.73 -7.72 13.59
N GLU A 30 20.44 -6.59 14.23
CA GLU A 30 21.45 -5.82 14.96
C GLU A 30 22.18 -6.72 15.99
N ASN A 31 23.48 -6.51 16.14
CA ASN A 31 24.36 -7.28 17.03
C ASN A 31 24.50 -8.77 16.69
N THR A 32 24.14 -9.19 15.47
CA THR A 32 24.34 -10.55 14.99
C THR A 32 25.48 -10.58 13.98
N ASP A 33 26.42 -11.55 14.13
CA ASP A 33 27.48 -11.76 13.14
C ASP A 33 26.84 -12.33 11.84
N PRO A 34 26.99 -11.63 10.70
CA PRO A 34 26.41 -12.05 9.41
C PRO A 34 26.73 -13.50 8.99
N LYS A 35 27.85 -14.05 9.45
CA LYS A 35 28.24 -15.43 9.12
C LYS A 35 27.26 -16.51 9.62
N TYR A 36 26.40 -16.16 10.58
CA TYR A 36 25.38 -17.09 11.10
C TYR A 36 24.03 -16.97 10.37
N ILE A 37 23.89 -16.01 9.45
CA ILE A 37 22.66 -15.79 8.69
C ILE A 37 22.83 -16.40 7.30
N LEU A 38 22.14 -17.49 7.03
CA LEU A 38 22.20 -18.18 5.73
C LEU A 38 21.29 -17.53 4.67
N GLY A 39 20.36 -16.68 5.08
CA GLY A 39 19.39 -16.01 4.21
C GLY A 39 18.09 -15.71 4.92
N GLY A 40 17.04 -15.47 4.15
CA GLY A 40 15.68 -15.23 4.64
C GLY A 40 14.64 -15.97 3.83
N GLN A 41 13.40 -16.04 4.33
CA GLN A 41 12.29 -16.65 3.63
C GLN A 41 11.01 -15.83 3.82
N GLY A 42 10.14 -15.86 2.84
CA GLY A 42 8.76 -15.39 2.92
C GLY A 42 7.80 -16.59 2.87
N ASN A 43 6.86 -16.65 3.81
CA ASN A 43 5.88 -17.74 3.87
C ASN A 43 4.53 -17.27 3.32
N VAL A 44 3.90 -18.12 2.52
CA VAL A 44 2.52 -17.97 2.06
C VAL A 44 1.73 -19.14 2.63
N TRP A 45 0.97 -18.87 3.70
CA TRP A 45 0.12 -19.87 4.36
C TRP A 45 -1.22 -19.96 3.64
N THR A 46 -1.64 -21.16 3.29
CA THR A 46 -2.79 -21.35 2.41
C THR A 46 -4.15 -21.38 3.10
N GLU A 47 -4.20 -21.27 4.42
CA GLU A 47 -5.44 -21.32 5.22
C GLU A 47 -6.52 -20.33 4.77
N LYS A 48 -6.09 -19.15 4.30
CA LYS A 48 -6.96 -18.06 3.81
C LYS A 48 -6.77 -17.77 2.31
N ILE A 49 -6.07 -18.66 1.60
CA ILE A 49 -5.72 -18.48 0.18
C ILE A 49 -6.31 -19.64 -0.63
N PRO A 50 -7.59 -19.56 -1.03
CA PRO A 50 -8.30 -20.69 -1.63
C PRO A 50 -7.96 -20.95 -3.10
N THR A 51 -7.30 -20.01 -3.79
CA THR A 51 -7.06 -20.09 -5.25
C THR A 51 -5.65 -19.68 -5.63
N MET A 52 -5.13 -20.22 -6.73
CA MET A 52 -3.84 -19.84 -7.29
C MET A 52 -3.75 -18.35 -7.67
N PRO A 53 -4.76 -17.74 -8.33
CA PRO A 53 -4.72 -16.30 -8.58
C PRO A 53 -4.59 -15.46 -7.30
N PHE A 54 -5.22 -15.89 -6.21
CA PHE A 54 -5.08 -15.21 -4.93
C PHE A 54 -3.71 -15.47 -4.28
N ALA A 55 -3.11 -16.65 -4.47
CA ALA A 55 -1.74 -16.92 -4.04
C ALA A 55 -0.73 -16.01 -4.77
N PHE A 56 -0.87 -15.79 -6.08
CA PHE A 56 -0.07 -14.81 -6.83
C PHE A 56 -0.25 -13.40 -6.29
N TYR A 57 -1.51 -12.99 -6.06
CA TYR A 57 -1.81 -11.69 -5.47
C TYR A 57 -1.11 -11.49 -4.12
N MET A 58 -1.16 -12.48 -3.24
CA MET A 58 -0.56 -12.41 -1.91
C MET A 58 0.97 -12.48 -1.93
N THR A 59 1.56 -13.10 -2.94
CA THR A 59 3.00 -13.28 -3.08
C THR A 59 3.68 -12.04 -3.69
N TYR A 60 3.13 -11.55 -4.80
CA TYR A 60 3.74 -10.47 -5.57
C TYR A 60 3.04 -9.13 -5.34
N PRO A 61 3.79 -8.02 -5.34
CA PRO A 61 5.22 -7.86 -5.63
C PRO A 61 6.17 -8.06 -4.44
N ARG A 62 5.67 -8.45 -3.25
CA ARG A 62 6.51 -8.61 -2.03
C ARG A 62 7.65 -9.61 -2.21
N ALA A 63 7.46 -10.65 -3.04
CA ALA A 63 8.54 -11.57 -3.37
C ALA A 63 9.71 -10.88 -4.11
N PHE A 64 9.43 -9.84 -4.92
CA PHE A 64 10.50 -9.04 -5.55
C PHE A 64 11.29 -8.27 -4.51
N ALA A 65 10.59 -7.66 -3.52
CA ALA A 65 11.23 -6.95 -2.42
C ALA A 65 12.12 -7.87 -1.58
N LEU A 66 11.61 -9.05 -1.22
CA LEU A 66 12.37 -10.05 -0.49
C LEU A 66 13.60 -10.52 -1.30
N SER A 67 13.43 -10.78 -2.59
CA SER A 67 14.52 -11.19 -3.48
C SER A 67 15.63 -10.13 -3.51
N GLU A 68 15.28 -8.86 -3.73
CA GLU A 68 16.30 -7.79 -3.76
C GLU A 68 16.97 -7.63 -2.40
N THR A 69 16.21 -7.70 -1.31
CA THR A 69 16.75 -7.61 0.05
C THR A 69 17.76 -8.72 0.37
N LEU A 70 17.56 -9.93 -0.16
CA LEU A 70 18.44 -11.07 0.11
C LEU A 70 19.65 -11.17 -0.84
N TRP A 71 19.57 -10.58 -2.04
CA TRP A 71 20.60 -10.70 -3.07
C TRP A 71 21.43 -9.44 -3.28
N SER A 72 20.94 -8.27 -2.81
CA SER A 72 21.64 -7.00 -3.00
C SER A 72 22.25 -6.51 -1.69
N PRO A 73 23.47 -5.97 -1.73
CA PRO A 73 24.03 -5.25 -0.60
C PRO A 73 23.11 -4.11 -0.16
N LYS A 74 23.03 -3.87 1.14
CA LYS A 74 22.16 -2.86 1.74
C LYS A 74 22.39 -1.46 1.17
N GLU A 75 23.65 -1.14 0.88
CA GLU A 75 24.09 0.16 0.36
C GLU A 75 23.62 0.42 -1.08
N LEU A 76 23.27 -0.63 -1.81
CA LEU A 76 22.77 -0.54 -3.19
C LEU A 76 21.24 -0.50 -3.26
N LYS A 77 20.55 -0.69 -2.15
CA LYS A 77 19.08 -0.65 -2.13
C LYS A 77 18.58 0.78 -2.30
N ASN A 78 17.70 0.99 -3.27
CA ASN A 78 17.06 2.26 -3.55
C ASN A 78 15.58 2.03 -3.86
N TRP A 79 14.72 2.59 -3.02
CA TRP A 79 13.28 2.40 -3.15
C TRP A 79 12.71 2.89 -4.48
N ASN A 80 13.10 4.10 -4.93
CA ASN A 80 12.57 4.67 -6.16
C ASN A 80 12.98 3.85 -7.40
N ASP A 81 14.20 3.37 -7.41
CA ASP A 81 14.72 2.47 -8.44
C ASP A 81 13.99 1.12 -8.44
N PHE A 82 13.81 0.54 -7.24
CA PHE A 82 13.07 -0.70 -7.06
C PHE A 82 11.63 -0.57 -7.56
N ILE A 83 10.91 0.48 -7.17
CA ILE A 83 9.53 0.72 -7.58
C ILE A 83 9.40 0.88 -9.10
N SER A 84 10.33 1.57 -9.75
CA SER A 84 10.35 1.68 -11.22
C SER A 84 10.44 0.31 -11.91
N ARG A 85 11.25 -0.59 -11.36
CA ARG A 85 11.34 -1.98 -11.87
C ARG A 85 10.07 -2.78 -11.58
N VAL A 86 9.45 -2.60 -10.41
CA VAL A 86 8.18 -3.24 -10.04
C VAL A 86 7.05 -2.82 -11.00
N GLU A 87 6.97 -1.53 -11.35
CA GLU A 87 5.96 -1.04 -12.31
C GLU A 87 6.12 -1.70 -13.69
N ASN A 88 7.35 -1.93 -14.13
CA ASN A 88 7.61 -2.72 -15.36
C ASN A 88 7.15 -4.18 -15.23
N HIS A 89 7.26 -4.77 -14.04
CA HIS A 89 6.72 -6.10 -13.78
C HIS A 89 5.19 -6.12 -13.78
N PHE A 90 4.51 -5.08 -13.32
CA PHE A 90 3.04 -5.00 -13.45
C PHE A 90 2.59 -5.21 -14.89
N ILE A 91 3.23 -4.53 -15.85
CA ILE A 91 2.92 -4.67 -17.27
C ILE A 91 3.14 -6.12 -17.75
N ARG A 92 4.24 -6.76 -17.35
CA ARG A 92 4.54 -8.14 -17.72
C ARG A 92 3.53 -9.14 -17.17
N PHE A 93 3.13 -8.97 -15.90
CA PHE A 93 2.15 -9.84 -15.25
C PHE A 93 0.75 -9.62 -15.82
N ASP A 94 0.36 -8.38 -16.12
CA ASP A 94 -0.91 -8.08 -16.82
C ASP A 94 -0.97 -8.77 -18.19
N ASN A 95 0.09 -8.66 -18.99
CA ASN A 95 0.19 -9.33 -20.29
C ASN A 95 0.15 -10.86 -20.19
N ALA A 96 0.65 -11.42 -19.11
CA ALA A 96 0.62 -12.85 -18.83
C ALA A 96 -0.67 -13.31 -18.12
N HIS A 97 -1.60 -12.39 -17.86
CA HIS A 97 -2.86 -12.62 -17.13
C HIS A 97 -2.68 -13.15 -15.70
N PHE A 98 -1.60 -12.79 -15.04
CA PHE A 98 -1.39 -13.07 -13.62
C PHE A 98 -1.86 -11.90 -12.77
N ASN A 99 -2.74 -12.20 -11.81
CA ASN A 99 -3.22 -11.20 -10.85
C ASN A 99 -2.18 -11.03 -9.73
N ILE A 100 -1.53 -9.87 -9.69
CA ILE A 100 -0.63 -9.48 -8.61
C ILE A 100 -1.09 -8.19 -7.95
N SER A 101 -0.71 -7.98 -6.69
CA SER A 101 -1.13 -6.79 -5.96
C SER A 101 -0.47 -5.52 -6.51
N LYS A 102 -1.30 -4.52 -6.78
CA LYS A 102 -0.88 -3.15 -7.11
C LYS A 102 -1.15 -2.17 -5.95
N ALA A 103 -1.34 -2.69 -4.75
CA ALA A 103 -1.68 -1.90 -3.56
C ALA A 103 -0.68 -0.77 -3.26
N VAL A 104 0.58 -0.93 -3.67
CA VAL A 104 1.61 0.11 -3.52
C VAL A 104 1.29 1.40 -4.29
N LEU A 105 0.41 1.32 -5.29
CA LEU A 105 -0.06 2.50 -6.05
C LEU A 105 -1.21 3.23 -5.36
N ASP A 106 -1.84 2.62 -4.35
CA ASP A 106 -2.98 3.22 -3.66
C ASP A 106 -2.52 4.27 -2.65
N PRO A 107 -3.37 5.26 -2.33
CA PRO A 107 -3.10 6.18 -1.25
C PRO A 107 -3.07 5.45 0.11
N ILE A 108 -2.12 5.81 0.94
CA ILE A 108 -2.08 5.42 2.35
C ILE A 108 -2.90 6.44 3.13
N ILE A 109 -3.89 5.97 3.89
CA ILE A 109 -4.83 6.81 4.63
C ILE A 109 -4.53 6.67 6.11
N ASN A 110 -4.09 7.75 6.73
CA ASN A 110 -3.88 7.86 8.16
C ASN A 110 -4.92 8.81 8.76
N VAL A 111 -5.60 8.36 9.81
CA VAL A 111 -6.62 9.17 10.51
C VAL A 111 -6.32 9.22 12.00
N TYR A 112 -6.57 10.37 12.59
CA TYR A 112 -6.32 10.62 14.00
C TYR A 112 -7.23 11.72 14.53
N ILE A 113 -7.36 11.82 15.87
CA ILE A 113 -8.10 12.91 16.52
C ILE A 113 -7.11 14.01 16.92
N LYS A 114 -7.45 15.24 16.55
CA LYS A 114 -6.75 16.44 17.00
C LYS A 114 -7.77 17.55 17.28
N ASP A 115 -7.70 18.15 18.47
CA ASP A 115 -8.63 19.22 18.91
C ASP A 115 -10.09 18.82 18.72
N ASP A 116 -10.46 17.60 19.14
CA ASP A 116 -11.77 16.95 18.98
C ASP A 116 -12.24 16.76 17.53
N GLN A 117 -11.42 17.05 16.54
CA GLN A 117 -11.71 16.88 15.14
C GLN A 117 -11.08 15.61 14.56
N LEU A 118 -11.81 14.96 13.65
CA LEU A 118 -11.29 13.83 12.89
C LEU A 118 -10.42 14.35 11.74
N MET A 119 -9.12 14.12 11.84
CA MET A 119 -8.12 14.51 10.83
C MET A 119 -7.80 13.38 9.89
N CYS A 120 -7.54 13.71 8.65
CA CYS A 120 -7.07 12.77 7.64
C CYS A 120 -5.75 13.25 7.02
N GLU A 121 -4.76 12.39 7.01
CA GLU A 121 -3.50 12.54 6.30
C GLU A 121 -3.41 11.47 5.20
N LEU A 122 -3.00 11.88 4.01
CA LEU A 122 -2.83 10.98 2.86
C LEU A 122 -1.36 10.95 2.44
N LYS A 123 -0.85 9.77 2.12
CA LYS A 123 0.54 9.58 1.67
C LYS A 123 0.61 8.68 0.46
N ASN A 124 1.65 8.85 -0.36
CA ASN A 124 2.07 7.91 -1.40
C ASN A 124 3.40 7.28 -1.03
N SER A 125 3.55 5.99 -1.35
CA SER A 125 4.84 5.29 -1.27
C SER A 125 5.69 5.45 -2.53
N ILE A 126 5.13 5.97 -3.62
CA ILE A 126 5.79 6.03 -4.93
C ILE A 126 6.06 7.47 -5.37
N PRO A 127 7.20 7.73 -6.06
CA PRO A 127 7.57 9.07 -6.48
C PRO A 127 6.69 9.59 -7.63
N ASP A 128 6.76 10.90 -7.86
CA ASP A 128 6.14 11.61 -8.97
C ASP A 128 4.63 11.39 -9.08
N THR A 129 3.95 11.34 -7.93
CA THR A 129 2.52 11.11 -7.85
C THR A 129 1.80 12.17 -7.03
N GLU A 130 0.53 12.32 -7.33
CA GLU A 130 -0.39 13.22 -6.65
C GLU A 130 -1.56 12.42 -6.10
N ILE A 131 -2.11 12.84 -4.98
CA ILE A 131 -3.35 12.27 -4.44
C ILE A 131 -4.47 13.28 -4.65
N PHE A 132 -5.59 12.81 -5.17
CA PHE A 132 -6.84 13.57 -5.19
C PHE A 132 -7.88 12.89 -4.30
N TYR A 133 -8.70 13.70 -3.66
CA TYR A 133 -9.74 13.21 -2.76
C TYR A 133 -11.03 14.00 -2.86
N THR A 134 -12.14 13.40 -2.43
CA THR A 134 -13.43 14.03 -2.22
C THR A 134 -14.06 13.53 -0.92
N ILE A 135 -14.93 14.35 -0.35
CA ILE A 135 -15.71 14.03 0.86
C ILE A 135 -17.22 14.13 0.63
N ASN A 136 -17.65 14.29 -0.62
CA ASN A 136 -19.03 14.51 -1.02
C ASN A 136 -19.60 13.38 -1.89
N ASN A 137 -19.02 12.19 -1.83
CA ASN A 137 -19.36 11.00 -2.63
C ASN A 137 -19.08 11.10 -4.15
N THR A 138 -18.53 12.19 -4.67
CA THR A 138 -18.11 12.28 -6.08
C THR A 138 -16.79 11.51 -6.29
N TYR A 139 -16.45 11.26 -7.56
CA TYR A 139 -15.20 10.58 -7.89
C TYR A 139 -14.03 11.57 -7.98
N PRO A 140 -12.85 11.27 -7.41
CA PRO A 140 -11.68 12.14 -7.46
C PRO A 140 -11.22 12.51 -8.88
N VAL A 141 -11.41 11.62 -9.84
CA VAL A 141 -11.06 11.80 -11.25
C VAL A 141 -11.65 13.08 -11.88
N ASN A 142 -12.87 13.45 -11.48
CA ASN A 142 -13.58 14.57 -12.10
C ASN A 142 -13.70 15.80 -11.17
N PHE A 143 -13.72 15.57 -9.86
CA PHE A 143 -14.12 16.57 -8.86
C PHE A 143 -13.20 16.59 -7.64
N GLY A 144 -12.07 15.87 -7.72
CA GLY A 144 -11.16 15.76 -6.60
C GLY A 144 -10.40 17.03 -6.30
N LEU A 145 -10.23 17.29 -5.01
CA LEU A 145 -9.26 18.26 -4.51
C LEU A 145 -7.88 17.59 -4.47
N LYS A 146 -6.87 18.30 -4.92
CA LYS A 146 -5.50 17.85 -4.77
C LYS A 146 -5.12 17.89 -3.29
N TYR A 147 -4.59 16.77 -2.78
CA TYR A 147 -4.10 16.72 -1.42
C TYR A 147 -2.76 17.44 -1.29
N ASN A 148 -2.66 18.36 -0.33
CA ASN A 148 -1.44 19.08 -0.02
C ASN A 148 -1.05 18.98 1.46
N GLU A 149 -2.04 18.90 2.36
CA GLU A 149 -1.83 18.87 3.80
C GLU A 149 -2.98 18.13 4.52
N PRO A 150 -2.80 17.69 5.76
CA PRO A 150 -3.87 17.07 6.54
C PRO A 150 -5.09 17.96 6.65
N PHE A 151 -6.28 17.35 6.52
CA PHE A 151 -7.56 18.06 6.52
C PHE A 151 -8.56 17.43 7.49
N VAL A 152 -9.55 18.22 7.88
CA VAL A 152 -10.65 17.78 8.76
C VAL A 152 -11.67 16.98 7.94
N ILE A 153 -12.06 15.81 8.44
CA ILE A 153 -13.26 15.09 7.96
C ILE A 153 -14.48 15.67 8.67
N PRO A 154 -15.38 16.38 7.97
CA PRO A 154 -16.54 16.99 8.58
C PRO A 154 -17.48 15.97 9.21
N ASP A 155 -18.32 16.43 10.15
CA ASP A 155 -19.41 15.61 10.69
C ASP A 155 -20.46 15.31 9.62
N GLY A 156 -21.15 14.20 9.79
CA GLY A 156 -22.24 13.78 8.92
C GLY A 156 -22.05 12.44 8.24
N ASN A 157 -23.05 12.05 7.47
CA ASN A 157 -23.02 10.79 6.70
C ASN A 157 -22.32 11.00 5.36
N LEU A 158 -21.00 10.92 5.37
CA LEU A 158 -20.15 11.11 4.19
C LEU A 158 -19.16 9.97 4.05
N SER A 159 -18.53 9.88 2.87
CA SER A 159 -17.40 9.01 2.64
C SER A 159 -16.22 9.78 2.04
N LEU A 160 -15.04 9.48 2.53
CA LEU A 160 -13.80 9.83 1.87
C LEU A 160 -13.64 8.95 0.63
N ARG A 161 -13.42 9.57 -0.53
CA ARG A 161 -12.88 8.89 -1.71
C ARG A 161 -11.53 9.48 -2.03
N THR A 162 -10.57 8.64 -2.33
CA THR A 162 -9.22 9.07 -2.68
C THR A 162 -8.59 8.14 -3.71
N GLN A 163 -7.69 8.69 -4.52
CA GLN A 163 -7.00 7.94 -5.57
C GLN A 163 -5.67 8.61 -5.90
N THR A 164 -4.68 7.80 -6.25
CA THR A 164 -3.36 8.26 -6.71
C THR A 164 -3.37 8.50 -8.21
N PHE A 165 -2.71 9.59 -8.61
CA PHE A 165 -2.55 10.01 -10.00
C PHE A 165 -1.09 10.23 -10.34
N ARG A 166 -0.74 10.07 -11.61
CA ARG A 166 0.53 10.50 -12.18
C ARG A 166 0.25 11.20 -13.51
N HIS A 167 0.70 12.47 -13.64
CA HIS A 167 0.45 13.32 -14.81
C HIS A 167 -1.04 13.39 -15.20
N GLY A 168 -1.92 13.50 -14.21
CA GLY A 168 -3.37 13.57 -14.41
C GLY A 168 -4.06 12.23 -14.74
N ILE A 169 -3.32 11.13 -14.81
CA ILE A 169 -3.85 9.78 -15.09
C ILE A 169 -3.97 9.01 -13.76
N PRO A 170 -5.14 8.43 -13.44
CA PRO A 170 -5.28 7.59 -12.27
C PRO A 170 -4.46 6.31 -12.41
N ILE A 171 -3.65 5.98 -11.41
CA ILE A 171 -2.79 4.78 -11.39
C ILE A 171 -3.10 3.83 -10.25
N GLY A 172 -3.53 4.34 -9.10
CA GLY A 172 -3.99 3.57 -7.96
C GLY A 172 -5.49 3.24 -8.03
N ARG A 173 -5.94 2.33 -7.19
CA ARG A 173 -7.37 2.03 -7.02
C ARG A 173 -8.08 3.23 -6.36
N ALA A 174 -9.32 3.45 -6.72
CA ALA A 174 -10.16 4.44 -6.05
C ALA A 174 -10.65 3.85 -4.71
N LEU A 175 -10.13 4.31 -3.61
CA LEU A 175 -10.56 3.92 -2.27
C LEU A 175 -11.83 4.69 -1.89
N LYS A 176 -12.75 4.01 -1.20
CA LYS A 176 -13.95 4.62 -0.62
C LYS A 176 -14.13 4.14 0.81
N ILE A 177 -14.08 5.06 1.76
CA ILE A 177 -14.18 4.75 3.19
C ILE A 177 -15.26 5.62 3.81
N GLN A 178 -16.21 4.97 4.50
CA GLN A 178 -17.25 5.69 5.22
C GLN A 178 -16.67 6.42 6.45
N ARG A 179 -17.23 7.56 6.80
CA ARG A 179 -16.78 8.31 7.96
C ARG A 179 -16.76 7.48 9.26
N SER A 180 -17.77 6.65 9.47
CA SER A 180 -17.84 5.76 10.64
C SER A 180 -16.68 4.76 10.71
N GLU A 181 -16.13 4.34 9.58
CA GLU A 181 -14.94 3.50 9.54
C GLU A 181 -13.67 4.31 9.81
N LEU A 182 -13.58 5.55 9.31
CA LEU A 182 -12.48 6.45 9.63
C LEU A 182 -12.42 6.77 11.13
N GLU A 183 -13.58 6.94 11.78
CA GLU A 183 -13.67 7.12 13.24
C GLU A 183 -13.13 5.92 14.02
N LYS A 184 -13.50 4.71 13.62
CA LYS A 184 -12.96 3.49 14.24
C LYS A 184 -11.44 3.39 14.09
N ARG A 185 -10.90 3.74 12.91
CA ARG A 185 -9.45 3.76 12.68
C ARG A 185 -8.74 4.79 13.54
N ALA A 186 -9.39 5.89 13.87
CA ALA A 186 -8.89 6.95 14.76
C ALA A 186 -9.05 6.62 16.25
N GLY A 187 -9.68 5.48 16.61
CA GLY A 187 -9.92 5.06 17.99
C GLY A 187 -11.14 5.69 18.64
N LYS A 188 -12.13 6.09 17.84
CA LYS A 188 -13.42 6.63 18.30
C LYS A 188 -14.52 5.59 18.35
#